data_38ba7be7ebb8dce333e3f18fd0ddbb0b
#
_entry.id   38ba7be7ebb8dce333e3f18fd0ddbb0b
#
_cell.length_a   1.000
_cell.length_b   1.000
_cell.length_c   1.000
_cell.angle_alpha   90.00
_cell.angle_beta   90.00
_cell.angle_gamma   90.00
#
_symmetry.space_group_name_H-M   'P 1'
#
loop_
_entity.id
_entity.type
_entity.pdbx_description
1 polymer ?
#
loop_
_entity_poly.entity_id
_entity_poly.type
_entity_poly.pdbx_seq_one_letter_code
_entity_poly.pdbx_strand_id
1 'polypeptide(L)'
;IYSYDEKPGIQAIATTGKDLNPTTNCGTIKRDYEYKRLGTVSLLAAIDLLTGEAVPLVRDKHTSDDFIDFLKILNEKYPEGDIIRVILDNHTVHTSKKVKAFLATMPGRFIFIFTPKHGSWLNMIEGFFGKMTRQMLKGIRVSSKQELIDRIYKYLMR
;
A
#
# COMPACT_ATOMS: atom_id res chain seq x y z
N ILE A 1 17.25 -1.63 5.73
CA ILE A 1 16.25 -2.61 6.22
C ILE A 1 14.88 -2.01 6.01
N TYR A 2 14.01 -2.79 5.39
CA TYR A 2 12.62 -2.39 5.12
C TYR A 2 11.63 -3.29 5.84
N SER A 3 10.54 -2.70 6.34
CA SER A 3 9.33 -3.44 6.73
C SER A 3 8.33 -3.32 5.59
N TYR A 4 7.93 -4.45 5.01
CA TYR A 4 7.09 -4.53 3.83
C TYR A 4 5.75 -5.21 4.13
N ASP A 5 4.69 -4.69 3.54
CA ASP A 5 3.37 -5.34 3.51
C ASP A 5 2.51 -4.81 2.37
N GLU A 6 1.39 -5.46 2.11
CA GLU A 6 0.38 -5.03 1.16
C GLU A 6 -0.88 -4.57 1.89
N LYS A 7 -1.51 -3.54 1.35
CA LYS A 7 -2.87 -3.12 1.73
C LYS A 7 -3.79 -3.31 0.54
N PRO A 8 -4.50 -4.44 0.46
CA PRO A 8 -5.41 -4.71 -0.65
C PRO A 8 -6.77 -4.03 -0.45
N GLY A 9 -7.56 -4.00 -1.52
CA GLY A 9 -8.96 -3.63 -1.43
C GLY A 9 -9.24 -2.19 -1.08
N ILE A 10 -8.34 -1.26 -1.39
CA ILE A 10 -8.59 0.17 -1.22
C ILE A 10 -9.61 0.59 -2.28
N GLN A 11 -10.78 1.07 -1.83
CA GLN A 11 -11.88 1.37 -2.73
C GLN A 11 -11.84 2.80 -3.24
N ALA A 12 -11.99 2.95 -4.56
CA ALA A 12 -12.25 4.24 -5.18
C ALA A 12 -13.76 4.47 -5.19
N ILE A 13 -14.24 5.44 -4.44
CA ILE A 13 -15.66 5.72 -4.27
C ILE A 13 -15.93 7.16 -4.69
N ALA A 14 -16.91 7.34 -5.58
CA ALA A 14 -17.42 8.64 -5.97
C ALA A 14 -18.78 8.88 -5.35
N THR A 15 -19.05 10.10 -4.94
CA THR A 15 -20.38 10.52 -4.52
C THR A 15 -21.21 10.87 -5.75
N THR A 16 -22.41 10.30 -5.88
CA THR A 16 -23.31 10.53 -7.03
C THR A 16 -24.26 11.69 -6.81
N GLY A 17 -24.45 12.12 -5.55
CA GLY A 17 -25.31 13.23 -5.19
C GLY A 17 -24.57 14.32 -4.43
N LYS A 18 -25.22 15.46 -4.25
CA LYS A 18 -24.71 16.56 -3.44
C LYS A 18 -25.09 16.38 -1.97
N ASP A 19 -24.21 16.81 -1.08
CA ASP A 19 -24.55 16.90 0.33
C ASP A 19 -25.73 17.87 0.51
N LEU A 20 -26.69 17.50 1.36
CA LEU A 20 -27.84 18.35 1.66
C LEU A 20 -27.47 19.29 2.79
N ASN A 21 -27.83 20.57 2.61
CA ASN A 21 -27.66 21.56 3.67
C ASN A 21 -28.52 21.22 4.90
N PRO A 22 -28.10 21.61 6.12
CA PRO A 22 -28.91 21.47 7.30
C PRO A 22 -30.25 22.18 7.11
N THR A 23 -31.34 21.57 7.57
CA THR A 23 -32.67 22.14 7.55
C THR A 23 -33.12 22.50 8.98
N THR A 24 -34.20 23.27 9.13
CA THR A 24 -34.76 23.61 10.44
C THR A 24 -35.11 22.39 11.29
N ASN A 25 -35.42 21.25 10.65
CA ASN A 25 -35.73 19.99 11.32
C ASN A 25 -34.53 19.04 11.46
N CYS A 26 -33.38 19.39 10.89
CA CYS A 26 -32.20 18.55 10.90
C CYS A 26 -30.96 19.46 10.93
N GLY A 27 -30.34 19.57 12.09
CA GLY A 27 -29.21 20.47 12.31
C GLY A 27 -27.89 19.98 11.72
N THR A 28 -27.86 18.88 10.96
CA THR A 28 -26.66 18.31 10.36
C THR A 28 -26.78 18.24 8.85
N ILE A 29 -25.65 18.32 8.18
CA ILE A 29 -25.55 18.09 6.74
C ILE A 29 -25.87 16.63 6.48
N LYS A 30 -26.84 16.36 5.64
CA LYS A 30 -27.11 15.00 5.17
C LYS A 30 -26.31 14.73 3.93
N ARG A 31 -25.45 13.73 3.99
CA ARG A 31 -24.78 13.23 2.81
C ARG A 31 -25.70 12.28 2.06
N ASP A 32 -25.65 12.36 0.74
CA ASP A 32 -26.26 11.36 -0.11
C ASP A 32 -25.55 10.02 0.14
N TYR A 33 -26.29 9.00 0.57
CA TYR A 33 -25.76 7.65 0.76
C TYR A 33 -25.53 6.92 -0.56
N GLU A 34 -26.01 7.46 -1.67
CA GLU A 34 -25.69 6.91 -2.97
C GLU A 34 -24.26 7.20 -3.32
N TYR A 35 -23.52 6.15 -3.60
CA TYR A 35 -22.13 6.23 -4.04
C TYR A 35 -21.89 5.23 -5.16
N LYS A 36 -20.95 5.58 -6.02
CA LYS A 36 -20.51 4.72 -7.11
C LYS A 36 -19.14 4.17 -6.79
N ARG A 37 -18.98 2.86 -6.91
CA ARG A 37 -17.68 2.18 -6.80
C ARG A 37 -16.99 2.25 -8.14
N LEU A 38 -15.76 2.80 -8.14
CA LEU A 38 -14.96 2.98 -9.34
C LEU A 38 -13.88 1.90 -9.49
N GLY A 39 -13.87 0.95 -8.56
CA GLY A 39 -12.91 -0.14 -8.52
C GLY A 39 -12.05 -0.12 -7.27
N THR A 40 -11.13 -1.06 -7.18
CA THR A 40 -10.23 -1.19 -6.05
C THR A 40 -8.78 -1.18 -6.53
N VAL A 41 -7.89 -0.77 -5.63
CA VAL A 41 -6.45 -0.85 -5.84
C VAL A 41 -5.79 -1.52 -4.65
N SER A 42 -4.60 -2.07 -4.88
CA SER A 42 -3.74 -2.63 -3.84
C SER A 42 -2.49 -1.77 -3.72
N LEU A 43 -2.11 -1.47 -2.50
CA LEU A 43 -0.86 -0.76 -2.20
C LEU A 43 0.17 -1.78 -1.72
N LEU A 44 1.31 -1.84 -2.43
CA LEU A 44 2.50 -2.55 -1.99
C LEU A 44 3.45 -1.48 -1.44
N ALA A 45 3.87 -1.61 -0.21
CA ALA A 45 4.71 -0.57 0.40
C ALA A 45 5.73 -1.14 1.36
N ALA A 46 6.86 -0.47 1.42
CA ALA A 46 7.90 -0.73 2.43
C ALA A 46 8.30 0.57 3.11
N ILE A 47 8.63 0.48 4.38
CA ILE A 47 9.18 1.61 5.14
C ILE A 47 10.61 1.28 5.51
N ASP A 48 11.53 2.20 5.20
CA ASP A 48 12.90 2.10 5.68
C ASP A 48 12.91 2.33 7.19
N LEU A 49 13.36 1.32 7.94
CA LEU A 49 13.36 1.38 9.40
C LEU A 49 14.38 2.37 9.97
N LEU A 50 15.34 2.80 9.17
CA LEU A 50 16.35 3.78 9.58
C LEU A 50 15.91 5.21 9.31
N THR A 51 15.29 5.46 8.15
CA THR A 51 14.95 6.83 7.72
C THR A 51 13.46 7.14 7.85
N GLY A 52 12.60 6.12 7.94
CA GLY A 52 11.15 6.28 7.91
C GLY A 52 10.58 6.56 6.52
N GLU A 53 11.42 6.55 5.48
CA GLU A 53 10.98 6.79 4.10
C GLU A 53 10.14 5.62 3.58
N ALA A 54 9.01 5.93 2.97
CA ALA A 54 8.13 4.94 2.36
C ALA A 54 8.45 4.76 0.88
N VAL A 55 8.43 3.51 0.43
CA VAL A 55 8.56 3.14 -0.99
C VAL A 55 7.23 2.51 -1.41
N PRO A 56 6.43 3.17 -2.22
CA PRO A 56 5.12 2.66 -2.60
C PRO A 56 5.08 2.10 -4.02
N LEU A 57 4.15 1.18 -4.25
CA LEU A 57 3.69 0.77 -5.58
C LEU A 57 2.19 0.49 -5.51
N VAL A 58 1.40 1.19 -6.32
CA VAL A 58 -0.05 0.97 -6.39
C VAL A 58 -0.38 0.20 -7.66
N ARG A 59 -1.05 -0.93 -7.49
CA ARG A 59 -1.46 -1.82 -8.58
C ARG A 59 -2.92 -2.23 -8.39
N ASP A 60 -3.53 -2.80 -9.42
CA ASP A 60 -4.89 -3.34 -9.31
C ASP A 60 -4.93 -4.58 -8.42
N LYS A 61 -3.87 -5.36 -8.43
CA LYS A 61 -3.72 -6.61 -7.68
C LYS A 61 -2.36 -6.62 -6.96
N HIS A 62 -2.18 -7.63 -6.12
CA HIS A 62 -0.92 -7.85 -5.40
C HIS A 62 -0.44 -9.29 -5.65
N THR A 63 -0.26 -9.62 -6.91
CA THR A 63 0.23 -10.94 -7.37
C THR A 63 1.75 -11.04 -7.23
N SER A 64 2.30 -12.23 -7.54
CA SER A 64 3.75 -12.43 -7.58
C SER A 64 4.44 -11.48 -8.56
N ASP A 65 3.81 -11.20 -9.70
CA ASP A 65 4.36 -10.26 -10.69
C ASP A 65 4.42 -8.84 -10.13
N ASP A 66 3.37 -8.41 -9.40
CA ASP A 66 3.35 -7.10 -8.75
C ASP A 66 4.42 -7.00 -7.67
N PHE A 67 4.60 -8.04 -6.89
CA PHE A 67 5.66 -8.09 -5.88
C PHE A 67 7.05 -8.01 -6.51
N ILE A 68 7.27 -8.72 -7.62
CA ILE A 68 8.54 -8.66 -8.37
C ILE A 68 8.78 -7.24 -8.88
N ASP A 69 7.77 -6.57 -9.42
CA ASP A 69 7.87 -5.17 -9.85
C ASP A 69 8.25 -4.25 -8.68
N PHE A 70 7.70 -4.50 -7.50
CA PHE A 70 8.08 -3.78 -6.28
C PHE A 70 9.55 -4.01 -5.92
N LEU A 71 10.02 -5.26 -5.97
CA LEU A 71 11.43 -5.58 -5.70
C LEU A 71 12.38 -4.91 -6.70
N LYS A 72 11.95 -4.77 -7.96
CA LYS A 72 12.73 -4.04 -8.97
C LYS A 72 12.88 -2.57 -8.59
N ILE A 73 11.84 -1.95 -8.04
CA ILE A 73 11.91 -0.56 -7.54
C ILE A 73 12.93 -0.45 -6.41
N LEU A 74 12.91 -1.36 -5.45
CA LEU A 74 13.90 -1.37 -4.37
C LEU A 74 15.32 -1.59 -4.91
N ASN A 75 15.47 -2.49 -5.88
CA ASN A 75 16.77 -2.79 -6.48
C ASN A 75 17.40 -1.56 -7.14
N GLU A 76 16.60 -0.73 -7.80
CA GLU A 76 17.07 0.48 -8.47
C GLU A 76 17.50 1.58 -7.50
N LYS A 77 17.06 1.54 -6.24
CA LYS A 77 17.40 2.56 -5.24
C LYS A 77 18.82 2.46 -4.70
N TYR A 78 19.48 1.33 -4.87
CA TYR A 78 20.78 1.05 -4.26
C TYR A 78 21.81 0.62 -5.30
N PRO A 79 23.09 0.96 -5.10
CA PRO A 79 24.14 0.51 -6.00
C PRO A 79 24.32 -1.02 -5.92
N GLU A 80 24.91 -1.57 -6.97
CA GLU A 80 25.27 -2.99 -6.99
C GLU A 80 26.19 -3.33 -5.82
N GLY A 81 25.99 -4.52 -5.24
CA GLY A 81 26.78 -5.00 -4.11
C GLY A 81 26.14 -4.72 -2.75
N ASP A 82 25.20 -3.79 -2.64
CA ASP A 82 24.47 -3.57 -1.40
C ASP A 82 23.48 -4.70 -1.16
N ILE A 83 23.29 -5.04 0.11
CA ILE A 83 22.30 -6.04 0.53
C ILE A 83 21.03 -5.32 0.98
N ILE A 84 19.89 -5.68 0.39
CA ILE A 84 18.59 -5.14 0.78
C ILE A 84 17.88 -6.16 1.66
N ARG A 85 17.67 -5.81 2.93
CA ARG A 85 16.97 -6.66 3.89
C ARG A 85 15.52 -6.23 3.97
N VAL A 86 14.61 -7.20 3.82
CA VAL A 86 13.17 -6.96 3.81
C VAL A 86 12.50 -7.85 4.86
N ILE A 87 11.83 -7.23 5.81
CA ILE A 87 11.01 -7.92 6.81
C ILE A 87 9.60 -8.00 6.25
N LEU A 88 9.06 -9.21 6.13
CA LEU A 88 7.74 -9.45 5.55
C LEU A 88 7.13 -10.73 6.13
N ASP A 89 5.83 -10.93 5.92
CA ASP A 89 5.19 -12.17 6.33
C ASP A 89 5.48 -13.32 5.35
N ASN A 90 5.24 -14.55 5.79
CA ASN A 90 5.48 -15.75 4.99
C ASN A 90 4.26 -16.09 4.10
N HIS A 91 3.78 -15.11 3.34
CA HIS A 91 2.68 -15.32 2.40
C HIS A 91 3.18 -16.08 1.17
N THR A 92 2.33 -16.91 0.58
CA THR A 92 2.68 -17.75 -0.59
C THR A 92 3.16 -16.94 -1.80
N VAL A 93 2.68 -15.73 -1.96
CA VAL A 93 3.12 -14.81 -3.02
C VAL A 93 4.61 -14.50 -2.89
N HIS A 94 5.10 -14.29 -1.65
CA HIS A 94 6.50 -13.91 -1.39
C HIS A 94 7.48 -15.08 -1.60
N THR A 95 6.99 -16.30 -1.59
CA THR A 95 7.81 -17.52 -1.74
C THR A 95 7.49 -18.29 -3.01
N SER A 96 6.77 -17.69 -3.96
CA SER A 96 6.39 -18.34 -5.20
C SER A 96 7.59 -18.67 -6.07
N LYS A 97 7.40 -19.58 -7.03
CA LYS A 97 8.45 -19.95 -7.99
C LYS A 97 8.94 -18.75 -8.81
N LYS A 98 8.03 -17.86 -9.20
CA LYS A 98 8.39 -16.64 -9.93
C LYS A 98 9.29 -15.72 -9.12
N VAL A 99 8.98 -15.51 -7.85
CA VAL A 99 9.79 -14.69 -6.95
C VAL A 99 11.17 -15.33 -6.73
N LYS A 100 11.22 -16.63 -6.49
CA LYS A 100 12.49 -17.35 -6.33
C LYS A 100 13.35 -17.26 -7.59
N ALA A 101 12.74 -17.38 -8.76
CA ALA A 101 13.46 -17.24 -10.03
C ALA A 101 14.01 -15.82 -10.22
N PHE A 102 13.24 -14.81 -9.87
CA PHE A 102 13.69 -13.41 -9.90
C PHE A 102 14.87 -13.19 -8.95
N LEU A 103 14.77 -13.66 -7.72
CA LEU A 103 15.86 -13.53 -6.73
C LEU A 103 17.13 -14.25 -7.17
N ALA A 104 17.00 -15.37 -7.88
CA ALA A 104 18.13 -16.13 -8.41
C ALA A 104 18.90 -15.37 -9.50
N THR A 105 18.29 -14.38 -10.17
CA THR A 105 18.98 -13.52 -11.16
C THR A 105 19.97 -12.56 -10.53
N MET A 106 19.85 -12.30 -9.22
CA MET A 106 20.75 -11.42 -8.48
C MET A 106 21.05 -12.01 -7.10
N PRO A 107 21.86 -13.09 -7.03
CA PRO A 107 22.12 -13.78 -5.77
C PRO A 107 22.71 -12.85 -4.70
N GLY A 108 22.22 -12.98 -3.47
CA GLY A 108 22.70 -12.18 -2.34
C GLY A 108 22.22 -10.74 -2.31
N ARG A 109 21.42 -10.29 -3.29
CA ARG A 109 20.90 -8.91 -3.32
C ARG A 109 19.84 -8.68 -2.26
N PHE A 110 18.89 -9.61 -2.12
CA PHE A 110 17.78 -9.53 -1.16
C PHE A 110 17.92 -10.58 -0.09
N ILE A 111 17.72 -10.18 1.16
CA ILE A 111 17.57 -11.09 2.29
C ILE A 111 16.18 -10.87 2.86
N PHE A 112 15.32 -11.90 2.77
CA PHE A 112 13.99 -11.87 3.35
C PHE A 112 14.02 -12.38 4.79
N ILE A 113 13.45 -11.61 5.69
CA ILE A 113 13.28 -11.96 7.09
C ILE A 113 11.80 -12.14 7.34
N PHE A 114 11.35 -13.39 7.42
CA PHE A 114 9.94 -13.71 7.58
C PHE A 114 9.52 -13.52 9.04
N THR A 115 8.39 -12.81 9.23
CA THR A 115 7.82 -12.59 10.55
C THR A 115 6.96 -13.80 10.95
N PRO A 116 6.94 -14.18 12.25
CA PRO A 116 5.94 -15.12 12.73
C PRO A 116 4.54 -14.51 12.66
N LYS A 117 3.52 -15.35 12.55
CA LYS A 117 2.12 -14.94 12.40
C LYS A 117 1.63 -13.89 13.42
N HIS A 118 2.25 -13.78 14.56
CA HIS A 118 1.85 -12.88 15.64
C HIS A 118 3.01 -11.95 16.09
N GLY A 119 3.99 -11.74 15.25
CA GLY A 119 5.13 -10.87 15.55
C GLY A 119 4.81 -9.39 15.36
N SER A 120 3.85 -8.85 16.11
CA SER A 120 3.37 -7.47 15.96
C SER A 120 4.47 -6.40 16.09
N TRP A 121 5.52 -6.68 16.86
CA TRP A 121 6.64 -5.74 17.04
C TRP A 121 7.51 -5.56 15.78
N LEU A 122 7.38 -6.45 14.79
CA LEU A 122 8.05 -6.34 13.50
C LEU A 122 7.19 -5.60 12.45
N ASN A 123 5.95 -5.26 12.79
CA ASN A 123 4.97 -4.71 11.86
C ASN A 123 4.85 -3.18 11.94
N MET A 124 5.98 -2.47 11.82
CA MET A 124 5.95 -1.00 11.72
C MET A 124 5.14 -0.51 10.54
N ILE A 125 5.10 -1.29 9.45
CA ILE A 125 4.30 -0.96 8.27
C ILE A 125 2.78 -1.01 8.55
N GLU A 126 2.31 -1.88 9.44
CA GLU A 126 0.88 -1.92 9.81
C GLU A 126 0.45 -0.63 10.52
N GLY A 127 1.25 -0.13 11.43
CA GLY A 127 1.01 1.15 12.09
C GLY A 127 0.96 2.29 11.07
N PHE A 128 1.84 2.26 10.09
CA PHE A 128 1.86 3.23 9.00
C PHE A 128 0.58 3.16 8.14
N PHE A 129 0.11 1.98 7.79
CA PHE A 129 -1.15 1.81 7.06
C PHE A 129 -2.35 2.29 7.87
N GLY A 130 -2.35 2.03 9.18
CA GLY A 130 -3.38 2.54 10.08
C GLY A 130 -3.44 4.06 10.09
N LYS A 131 -2.29 4.71 10.18
CA LYS A 131 -2.20 6.17 10.12
C LYS A 131 -2.68 6.72 8.77
N MET A 132 -2.28 6.11 7.67
CA MET A 132 -2.74 6.50 6.34
C MET A 132 -4.25 6.38 6.21
N THR A 133 -4.84 5.29 6.71
CA THR A 133 -6.29 5.08 6.69
C THR A 133 -7.01 6.20 7.45
N ARG A 134 -6.54 6.53 8.65
CA ARG A 134 -7.15 7.61 9.47
C ARG A 134 -6.98 8.99 8.83
N GLN A 135 -5.83 9.27 8.23
CA GLN A 135 -5.50 10.62 7.75
C GLN A 135 -6.01 10.91 6.35
N MET A 136 -6.12 9.90 5.47
CA MET A 136 -6.49 10.17 4.10
C MET A 136 -7.55 9.25 3.51
N LEU A 137 -7.59 7.97 3.88
CA LEU A 137 -8.48 7.01 3.21
C LEU A 137 -9.89 7.00 3.80
N LYS A 138 -10.03 7.24 5.10
CA LYS A 138 -11.34 7.21 5.75
C LYS A 138 -12.26 8.29 5.17
N GLY A 139 -13.37 7.85 4.60
CA GLY A 139 -14.35 8.78 4.02
C GLY A 139 -13.92 9.45 2.71
N ILE A 140 -12.81 9.03 2.10
CA ILE A 140 -12.33 9.63 0.86
C ILE A 140 -13.34 9.49 -0.27
N ARG A 141 -13.47 10.56 -1.07
CA ARG A 141 -14.26 10.57 -2.29
C ARG A 141 -13.38 11.03 -3.44
N VAL A 142 -13.47 10.34 -4.56
CA VAL A 142 -12.65 10.58 -5.75
C VAL A 142 -13.52 10.53 -6.99
N SER A 143 -13.10 11.20 -8.07
CA SER A 143 -13.83 11.20 -9.33
C SER A 143 -13.42 10.05 -10.25
N SER A 144 -12.27 9.43 -9.97
CA SER A 144 -11.74 8.31 -10.76
C SER A 144 -10.82 7.45 -9.91
N LYS A 145 -10.57 6.23 -10.38
CA LYS A 145 -9.58 5.33 -9.78
C LYS A 145 -8.18 5.94 -9.84
N GLN A 146 -7.85 6.63 -10.94
CA GLN A 146 -6.56 7.30 -11.09
C GLN A 146 -6.36 8.41 -10.06
N GLU A 147 -7.41 9.14 -9.73
CA GLU A 147 -7.34 10.17 -8.68
C GLU A 147 -6.99 9.55 -7.32
N LEU A 148 -7.57 8.39 -6.98
CA LEU A 148 -7.21 7.67 -5.75
C LEU A 148 -5.74 7.29 -5.75
N ILE A 149 -5.24 6.73 -6.85
CA ILE A 149 -3.83 6.35 -7.01
C ILE A 149 -2.92 7.57 -6.80
N ASP A 150 -3.23 8.67 -7.45
CA ASP A 150 -2.45 9.91 -7.36
C ASP A 150 -2.43 10.47 -5.93
N ARG A 151 -3.54 10.41 -5.22
CA ARG A 151 -3.63 10.84 -3.82
C ARG A 151 -2.80 9.96 -2.89
N ILE A 152 -2.78 8.65 -3.12
CA ILE A 152 -1.96 7.71 -2.34
C ILE A 152 -0.48 8.05 -2.53
N TYR A 153 -0.03 8.19 -3.77
CA TYR A 153 1.37 8.56 -4.04
C TYR A 153 1.73 9.92 -3.42
N LYS A 154 0.86 10.90 -3.56
CA LYS A 154 1.09 12.25 -2.99
C LYS A 154 1.24 12.19 -1.46
N TYR A 155 0.43 11.39 -0.78
CA TYR A 155 0.53 11.21 0.66
C TYR A 155 1.85 10.54 1.06
N LEU A 156 2.26 9.51 0.32
CA LEU A 156 3.43 8.69 0.66
C LEU A 156 4.77 9.35 0.27
N MET A 157 4.75 10.23 -0.71
CA MET A 157 5.95 10.90 -1.24
C MET A 157 6.18 12.29 -0.61
N ARG A 158 5.63 12.53 0.55
CA ARG A 158 5.86 13.79 1.29
C ARG A 158 7.31 13.96 1.71
#